data_10e1048aa746e71f986a2250bb2f0b85
#
_entry.id   10e1048aa746e71f986a2250bb2f0b85
#
_cell.length_a   1.000
_cell.length_b   1.000
_cell.length_c   1.000
_cell.angle_alpha   90.00
_cell.angle_beta   90.00
_cell.angle_gamma   90.00
#
_symmetry.space_group_name_H-M   'P 1'
#
loop_
_entity.id
_entity.type
_entity.pdbx_description
1 polymer ?
#
loop_
_entity_poly.entity_id
_entity_poly.type
_entity_poly.pdbx_seq_one_letter_code
_entity_poly.pdbx_strand_id
1 'polypeptide(L)'
;MARPNPAEALESVQASLTYLVDTGEKPVSYSGEPGVSTAEHKGSYEDRTVTISNGRPLKNRFSLDREGFVLVEHDTRVANFYDESQVRAVYYPEMERLVKELTGASRVVIFDHTLRAADEKTRQEKKVREPVRRVHNDYTEWSGPQRVRDLLPDEAEMLLRQRFAIVQVWQPIRRPAETAPLAIADARSLAAENLIPTERRYPDRVGEIYHITYSPQHRWFYFPNMQTTEALVFKTYESVKDGRARWTAHAAFDDPTAPPGAPPRESIEVRTLAFFNPSA
;
A
#
# COMPACT_ATOMS: atom_id res chain seq x y z
N MET A 1 -24.71 -28.64 -25.02
CA MET A 1 -24.19 -27.29 -24.68
C MET A 1 -24.34 -27.10 -23.19
N ALA A 2 -23.26 -27.18 -22.42
CA ALA A 2 -23.26 -26.94 -20.98
C ALA A 2 -23.45 -25.42 -20.75
N ARG A 3 -24.41 -25.05 -19.93
CA ARG A 3 -24.56 -23.65 -19.48
C ARG A 3 -23.31 -23.28 -18.68
N PRO A 4 -22.74 -22.07 -18.88
CA PRO A 4 -21.65 -21.63 -18.02
C PRO A 4 -22.17 -21.58 -16.58
N ASN A 5 -21.42 -22.15 -15.66
CA ASN A 5 -21.63 -22.06 -14.23
C ASN A 5 -21.71 -20.55 -13.87
N PRO A 6 -22.77 -20.07 -13.17
CA PRO A 6 -22.78 -18.70 -12.70
C PRO A 6 -21.53 -18.53 -11.84
N ALA A 7 -20.68 -17.57 -12.19
CA ALA A 7 -19.51 -17.24 -11.39
C ALA A 7 -20.00 -17.07 -9.95
N GLU A 8 -19.53 -17.90 -9.03
CA GLU A 8 -19.85 -17.75 -7.62
C GLU A 8 -19.49 -16.31 -7.24
N ALA A 9 -20.48 -15.54 -6.83
CA ALA A 9 -20.25 -14.17 -6.40
C ALA A 9 -19.25 -14.25 -5.25
N LEU A 10 -18.13 -13.52 -5.36
CA LEU A 10 -17.16 -13.45 -4.27
C LEU A 10 -17.86 -12.93 -3.00
N GLU A 11 -17.55 -13.53 -1.88
CA GLU A 11 -17.92 -12.94 -0.59
C GLU A 11 -17.41 -11.50 -0.56
N SER A 12 -18.21 -10.60 -0.05
CA SER A 12 -17.86 -9.18 0.01
C SER A 12 -18.48 -8.52 1.23
N VAL A 13 -17.90 -7.42 1.64
CA VAL A 13 -18.43 -6.55 2.68
C VAL A 13 -18.79 -5.19 2.10
N GLN A 14 -19.78 -4.54 2.71
CA GLN A 14 -20.08 -3.13 2.47
C GLN A 14 -19.41 -2.33 3.57
N ALA A 15 -18.45 -1.49 3.20
CA ALA A 15 -17.70 -0.70 4.18
C ALA A 15 -17.43 0.71 3.65
N SER A 16 -17.19 1.62 4.56
CA SER A 16 -16.89 3.02 4.24
C SER A 16 -15.41 3.19 3.93
N LEU A 17 -15.11 3.86 2.82
CA LEU A 17 -13.79 4.39 2.50
C LEU A 17 -13.86 5.91 2.34
N THR A 18 -12.85 6.61 2.84
CA THR A 18 -12.77 8.07 2.80
C THR A 18 -12.06 8.52 1.54
N TYR A 19 -12.79 9.14 0.62
CA TYR A 19 -12.29 9.64 -0.66
C TYR A 19 -12.04 11.15 -0.63
N LEU A 20 -11.16 11.63 -1.49
CA LEU A 20 -11.01 13.06 -1.74
C LEU A 20 -12.19 13.56 -2.57
N VAL A 21 -12.69 14.75 -2.22
CA VAL A 21 -13.57 15.55 -3.07
C VAL A 21 -12.70 16.55 -3.83
N ASP A 22 -12.67 16.44 -5.16
CA ASP A 22 -11.93 17.38 -5.98
C ASP A 22 -12.67 18.73 -6.01
N THR A 23 -12.09 19.73 -5.38
CA THR A 23 -12.61 21.10 -5.34
C THR A 23 -11.89 22.03 -6.31
N GLY A 24 -10.93 21.50 -7.10
CA GLY A 24 -10.02 22.28 -7.92
C GLY A 24 -8.87 22.94 -7.16
N GLU A 25 -8.85 22.86 -5.82
CA GLU A 25 -7.73 23.29 -4.99
C GLU A 25 -6.79 22.14 -4.71
N LYS A 26 -5.47 22.39 -4.80
CA LYS A 26 -4.46 21.35 -4.51
C LYS A 26 -4.52 20.97 -3.02
N PRO A 27 -4.84 19.69 -2.69
CA PRO A 27 -4.87 19.25 -1.31
C PRO A 27 -3.47 19.22 -0.70
N VAL A 28 -3.39 19.43 0.62
CA VAL A 28 -2.13 19.37 1.39
C VAL A 28 -2.32 18.45 2.57
N SER A 29 -1.36 17.55 2.76
CA SER A 29 -1.30 16.62 3.90
C SER A 29 -0.02 16.87 4.68
N TYR A 30 -0.14 17.06 5.98
CA TYR A 30 1.02 17.23 6.87
C TYR A 30 1.36 15.91 7.54
N SER A 31 2.64 15.54 7.52
CA SER A 31 3.10 14.35 8.23
C SER A 31 3.40 14.72 9.68
N GLY A 32 2.55 14.28 10.61
CA GLY A 32 2.81 14.40 12.05
C GLY A 32 3.95 13.50 12.52
N GLU A 33 4.44 13.73 13.74
CA GLU A 33 5.39 12.85 14.40
C GLU A 33 4.74 11.49 14.71
N PRO A 34 5.52 10.38 14.69
CA PRO A 34 5.03 9.08 15.12
C PRO A 34 4.53 9.13 16.58
N GLY A 35 3.38 8.53 16.84
CA GLY A 35 2.74 8.55 18.17
C GLY A 35 1.86 9.76 18.45
N VAL A 36 1.90 10.79 17.61
CA VAL A 36 1.01 11.96 17.70
C VAL A 36 -0.03 11.89 16.60
N SER A 37 -1.30 11.82 16.98
CA SER A 37 -2.45 11.68 16.06
C SER A 37 -2.86 13.03 15.47
N THR A 38 -1.98 13.72 14.76
CA THR A 38 -2.36 14.97 14.08
C THR A 38 -1.70 15.13 12.73
N ALA A 39 -2.07 14.23 11.80
CA ALA A 39 -1.87 14.58 10.40
C ALA A 39 -2.95 15.63 10.04
N GLU A 40 -2.59 16.91 10.06
CA GLU A 40 -3.45 17.96 9.54
C GLU A 40 -3.61 17.80 8.04
N HIS A 41 -4.84 17.87 7.54
CA HIS A 41 -5.13 17.77 6.11
C HIS A 41 -5.93 18.98 5.67
N LYS A 42 -5.44 19.66 4.64
CA LYS A 42 -6.22 20.66 3.89
C LYS A 42 -6.75 19.99 2.63
N GLY A 43 -8.05 19.93 2.52
CA GLY A 43 -8.78 19.28 1.44
C GLY A 43 -10.15 18.82 1.94
N SER A 44 -11.07 18.62 1.02
CA SER A 44 -12.41 18.12 1.31
C SER A 44 -12.43 16.60 1.12
N TYR A 45 -13.07 15.89 2.04
CA TYR A 45 -13.16 14.43 1.98
C TYR A 45 -14.59 14.00 2.25
N GLU A 46 -14.96 12.86 1.69
CA GLU A 46 -16.26 12.25 1.89
C GLU A 46 -16.13 10.75 2.11
N ASP A 47 -17.00 10.22 2.95
CA ASP A 47 -17.12 8.79 3.15
C ASP A 47 -18.08 8.18 2.13
N ARG A 48 -17.65 7.12 1.47
CA ARG A 48 -18.48 6.37 0.51
C ARG A 48 -18.52 4.91 0.90
N THR A 49 -19.74 4.39 1.01
CA THR A 49 -19.93 2.94 1.16
C THR A 49 -19.61 2.27 -0.18
N VAL A 50 -18.69 1.32 -0.15
CA VAL A 50 -18.25 0.56 -1.32
C VAL A 50 -18.32 -0.94 -1.04
N THR A 51 -18.40 -1.73 -2.10
CA THR A 51 -18.26 -3.18 -2.02
C THR A 51 -16.77 -3.53 -2.02
N ILE A 52 -16.29 -4.24 -0.99
CA ILE A 52 -14.92 -4.74 -0.89
C ILE A 52 -14.96 -6.26 -0.94
N SER A 53 -14.45 -6.86 -2.00
CA SER A 53 -14.54 -8.29 -2.26
C SER A 53 -13.44 -9.06 -1.53
N ASN A 54 -13.76 -10.25 -1.04
CA ASN A 54 -12.78 -11.21 -0.52
C ASN A 54 -11.87 -11.67 -1.66
N GLY A 55 -10.60 -11.30 -1.62
CA GLY A 55 -9.61 -11.65 -2.62
C GLY A 55 -9.04 -13.07 -2.49
N ARG A 56 -9.28 -13.79 -1.37
CA ARG A 56 -8.66 -15.10 -1.11
C ARG A 56 -8.94 -16.15 -2.18
N PRO A 57 -10.16 -16.31 -2.70
CA PRO A 57 -10.44 -17.27 -3.77
C PRO A 57 -9.70 -16.95 -5.08
N LEU A 58 -9.28 -15.70 -5.26
CA LEU A 58 -8.58 -15.21 -6.45
C LEU A 58 -7.08 -15.02 -6.24
N LYS A 59 -6.49 -15.38 -5.08
CA LYS A 59 -5.11 -15.04 -4.72
C LYS A 59 -4.09 -15.41 -5.81
N ASN A 60 -4.26 -16.57 -6.46
CA ASN A 60 -3.37 -17.04 -7.52
C ASN A 60 -3.63 -16.41 -8.89
N ARG A 61 -4.62 -15.53 -9.01
CA ARG A 61 -5.00 -14.85 -10.27
C ARG A 61 -4.56 -13.39 -10.30
N PHE A 62 -4.17 -12.83 -9.17
CA PHE A 62 -3.65 -11.46 -9.08
C PHE A 62 -2.20 -11.39 -9.59
N SER A 63 -1.84 -10.25 -10.14
CA SER A 63 -0.51 -9.99 -10.70
C SER A 63 -0.10 -8.54 -10.41
N LEU A 64 1.19 -8.33 -10.08
CA LEU A 64 1.76 -7.00 -9.92
C LEU A 64 1.68 -6.15 -11.18
N ASP A 65 1.68 -6.76 -12.35
CA ASP A 65 1.62 -6.04 -13.62
C ASP A 65 0.20 -5.78 -14.12
N ARG A 66 -0.81 -6.47 -13.59
CA ARG A 66 -2.19 -6.35 -14.04
C ARG A 66 -3.10 -5.69 -13.01
N GLU A 67 -3.30 -6.33 -11.86
CA GLU A 67 -4.08 -5.77 -10.75
C GLU A 67 -3.27 -4.82 -9.87
N GLY A 68 -1.95 -4.93 -9.92
CA GLY A 68 -1.01 -4.11 -9.17
C GLY A 68 -0.61 -4.71 -7.82
N PHE A 69 -1.16 -5.87 -7.43
CA PHE A 69 -0.87 -6.52 -6.15
C PHE A 69 -0.94 -8.04 -6.21
N VAL A 70 -0.30 -8.68 -5.24
CA VAL A 70 -0.36 -10.13 -4.99
C VAL A 70 -0.36 -10.41 -3.49
N LEU A 71 -1.06 -11.46 -3.04
CA LEU A 71 -0.94 -12.03 -1.71
C LEU A 71 -0.01 -13.24 -1.78
N VAL A 72 1.01 -13.27 -0.94
CA VAL A 72 2.00 -14.34 -0.90
C VAL A 72 2.20 -14.86 0.51
N GLU A 73 2.64 -16.12 0.61
CA GLU A 73 3.13 -16.67 1.88
C GLU A 73 4.53 -16.10 2.16
N HIS A 74 4.73 -15.60 3.36
CA HIS A 74 6.01 -15.11 3.84
C HIS A 74 6.13 -15.33 5.33
N ASP A 75 6.91 -16.32 5.73
CA ASP A 75 7.25 -16.58 7.12
C ASP A 75 8.59 -15.90 7.47
N THR A 76 8.51 -14.89 8.35
CA THR A 76 9.66 -14.09 8.74
C THR A 76 10.32 -14.64 10.02
N ARG A 77 11.63 -14.46 10.11
CA ARG A 77 12.41 -14.80 11.31
C ARG A 77 12.50 -13.65 12.32
N VAL A 78 11.83 -12.53 12.09
CA VAL A 78 11.78 -11.41 13.03
C VAL A 78 10.97 -11.80 14.25
N ALA A 79 11.61 -11.82 15.42
CA ALA A 79 10.94 -12.12 16.68
C ALA A 79 10.23 -10.90 17.27
N ASN A 80 10.75 -9.69 17.05
CA ASN A 80 10.19 -8.45 17.57
C ASN A 80 10.30 -7.32 16.54
N PHE A 81 9.18 -6.96 15.91
CA PHE A 81 9.13 -5.86 14.94
C PHE A 81 9.30 -4.47 15.54
N TYR A 82 9.21 -4.31 16.85
CA TYR A 82 9.52 -3.05 17.53
C TYR A 82 11.00 -2.89 17.86
N ASP A 83 11.82 -3.86 17.52
CA ASP A 83 13.28 -3.78 17.55
C ASP A 83 13.79 -3.44 16.15
N GLU A 84 14.16 -2.18 15.94
CA GLU A 84 14.66 -1.65 14.68
C GLU A 84 15.86 -2.44 14.16
N SER A 85 16.71 -2.95 15.05
CA SER A 85 17.89 -3.72 14.67
C SER A 85 17.50 -5.05 14.03
N GLN A 86 16.49 -5.74 14.55
CA GLN A 86 15.97 -6.97 13.96
C GLN A 86 15.27 -6.71 12.62
N VAL A 87 14.48 -5.63 12.52
CA VAL A 87 13.84 -5.26 11.25
C VAL A 87 14.89 -5.04 10.17
N ARG A 88 15.96 -4.29 10.46
CA ARG A 88 17.02 -4.04 9.47
C ARG A 88 17.87 -5.26 9.15
N ALA A 89 18.24 -6.04 10.18
CA ALA A 89 19.13 -7.17 10.00
C ALA A 89 18.47 -8.42 9.41
N VAL A 90 17.16 -8.60 9.63
CA VAL A 90 16.42 -9.80 9.24
C VAL A 90 15.36 -9.49 8.19
N TYR A 91 14.40 -8.59 8.51
CA TYR A 91 13.26 -8.34 7.63
C TYR A 91 13.67 -7.68 6.30
N TYR A 92 14.58 -6.72 6.32
CA TYR A 92 15.03 -6.05 5.09
C TYR A 92 15.62 -7.02 4.07
N PRO A 93 16.58 -7.89 4.41
CA PRO A 93 17.07 -8.90 3.48
C PRO A 93 16.00 -9.89 2.99
N GLU A 94 15.01 -10.22 3.84
CA GLU A 94 13.88 -11.05 3.44
C GLU A 94 13.02 -10.33 2.40
N MET A 95 12.69 -9.05 2.63
CA MET A 95 11.89 -8.23 1.71
C MET A 95 12.62 -7.94 0.39
N GLU A 96 13.92 -7.68 0.44
CA GLU A 96 14.73 -7.53 -0.77
C GLU A 96 14.64 -8.76 -1.68
N ARG A 97 14.80 -9.95 -1.10
CA ARG A 97 14.69 -11.22 -1.83
C ARG A 97 13.29 -11.42 -2.37
N LEU A 98 12.26 -11.25 -1.53
CA LEU A 98 10.86 -11.41 -1.91
C LEU A 98 10.48 -10.51 -3.09
N VAL A 99 10.84 -9.23 -3.03
CA VAL A 99 10.53 -8.28 -4.11
C VAL A 99 11.30 -8.63 -5.38
N LYS A 100 12.58 -9.06 -5.30
CA LYS A 100 13.33 -9.54 -6.47
C LYS A 100 12.66 -10.76 -7.12
N GLU A 101 12.27 -11.75 -6.34
CA GLU A 101 11.60 -12.97 -6.82
C GLU A 101 10.27 -12.66 -7.51
N LEU A 102 9.46 -11.77 -6.95
CA LEU A 102 8.15 -11.44 -7.48
C LEU A 102 8.17 -10.53 -8.71
N THR A 103 9.19 -9.67 -8.82
CA THR A 103 9.25 -8.64 -9.87
C THR A 103 10.25 -8.94 -10.97
N GLY A 104 11.23 -9.79 -10.71
CA GLY A 104 12.38 -9.98 -11.60
C GLY A 104 13.38 -8.82 -11.58
N ALA A 105 13.30 -7.92 -10.57
CA ALA A 105 14.23 -6.81 -10.43
C ALA A 105 15.66 -7.31 -10.18
N SER A 106 16.63 -6.70 -10.85
CA SER A 106 18.05 -6.99 -10.66
C SER A 106 18.61 -6.40 -9.36
N ARG A 107 18.06 -5.25 -8.95
CA ARG A 107 18.42 -4.55 -7.72
C ARG A 107 17.18 -4.07 -7.00
N VAL A 108 17.12 -4.30 -5.68
CA VAL A 108 16.08 -3.75 -4.80
C VAL A 108 16.77 -2.97 -3.70
N VAL A 109 16.27 -1.77 -3.42
CA VAL A 109 16.75 -0.90 -2.34
C VAL A 109 15.59 -0.62 -1.41
N ILE A 110 15.68 -1.10 -0.17
CA ILE A 110 14.72 -0.76 0.87
C ILE A 110 15.11 0.59 1.44
N PHE A 111 14.18 1.53 1.50
CA PHE A 111 14.50 2.88 1.94
C PHE A 111 13.78 3.32 3.21
N ASP A 112 12.65 2.72 3.53
CA ASP A 112 12.02 2.91 4.83
C ASP A 112 11.04 1.77 5.16
N HIS A 113 10.58 1.78 6.41
CA HIS A 113 9.41 1.02 6.84
C HIS A 113 8.56 1.85 7.79
N THR A 114 7.31 1.49 7.92
CA THR A 114 6.36 2.10 8.84
C THR A 114 5.64 1.03 9.63
N LEU A 115 5.74 1.12 10.96
CA LEU A 115 4.90 0.34 11.86
C LEU A 115 3.60 1.10 12.13
N ARG A 116 2.48 0.37 12.14
CA ARG A 116 1.16 0.92 12.43
C ARG A 116 0.42 0.08 13.45
N ALA A 117 -0.30 0.74 14.35
CA ALA A 117 -1.19 0.10 15.30
C ALA A 117 -2.56 0.79 15.31
N ALA A 118 -3.65 0.01 15.35
CA ALA A 118 -5.00 0.54 15.43
C ALA A 118 -5.33 1.02 16.87
N ASP A 119 -4.68 0.44 17.87
CA ASP A 119 -4.84 0.81 19.28
C ASP A 119 -4.03 2.06 19.65
N GLU A 120 -4.69 3.03 20.29
CA GLU A 120 -4.07 4.30 20.68
C GLU A 120 -2.96 4.13 21.73
N LYS A 121 -3.18 3.28 22.73
CA LYS A 121 -2.19 3.01 23.77
C LYS A 121 -0.91 2.44 23.15
N THR A 122 -1.03 1.46 22.27
CA THR A 122 0.10 0.90 21.53
C THR A 122 0.81 1.95 20.68
N ARG A 123 0.06 2.85 20.02
CA ARG A 123 0.66 3.95 19.24
C ARG A 123 1.52 4.86 20.08
N GLN A 124 1.02 5.27 21.25
CA GLN A 124 1.72 6.14 22.17
C GLN A 124 2.95 5.46 22.79
N GLU A 125 2.81 4.23 23.27
CA GLU A 125 3.89 3.46 23.91
C GLU A 125 5.01 3.10 22.95
N LYS A 126 4.66 2.71 21.70
CA LYS A 126 5.61 2.25 20.68
C LYS A 126 6.02 3.34 19.70
N LYS A 127 5.46 4.55 19.80
CA LYS A 127 5.69 5.68 18.88
C LYS A 127 5.47 5.29 17.42
N VAL A 128 4.38 4.59 17.15
CA VAL A 128 4.00 4.12 15.80
C VAL A 128 2.79 4.90 15.28
N ARG A 129 2.51 4.75 13.97
CA ARG A 129 1.45 5.49 13.30
C ARG A 129 0.11 4.75 13.35
N GLU A 130 -0.97 5.49 13.12
CA GLU A 130 -2.31 4.91 12.91
C GLU A 130 -2.46 4.34 11.50
N PRO A 131 -3.39 3.39 11.27
CA PRO A 131 -3.82 2.99 9.93
C PRO A 131 -4.38 4.17 9.14
N VAL A 132 -4.00 4.31 7.86
CA VAL A 132 -4.49 5.39 6.99
C VAL A 132 -5.83 5.00 6.39
N ARG A 133 -6.87 5.78 6.67
CA ARG A 133 -8.25 5.54 6.20
C ARG A 133 -8.58 6.25 4.88
N ARG A 134 -7.86 7.32 4.53
CA ARG A 134 -8.05 8.02 3.27
C ARG A 134 -7.50 7.18 2.13
N VAL A 135 -8.30 7.07 1.07
CA VAL A 135 -7.89 6.34 -0.14
C VAL A 135 -6.75 7.11 -0.82
N HIS A 136 -5.60 6.44 -0.95
CA HIS A 136 -4.39 7.07 -1.48
C HIS A 136 -3.52 6.07 -2.23
N ASN A 137 -2.56 6.61 -2.99
CA ASN A 137 -1.39 5.92 -3.50
C ASN A 137 -0.15 6.73 -3.16
N ASP A 138 0.88 6.08 -2.66
CA ASP A 138 2.00 6.75 -1.99
C ASP A 138 2.91 7.59 -2.90
N TYR A 139 2.88 7.37 -4.22
CA TYR A 139 3.73 8.07 -5.17
C TYR A 139 2.94 8.58 -6.37
N THR A 140 3.44 9.69 -6.96
CA THR A 140 2.89 10.30 -8.16
C THR A 140 3.89 10.19 -9.31
N GLU A 141 3.48 10.64 -10.49
CA GLU A 141 4.37 10.76 -11.65
C GLU A 141 5.63 11.57 -11.34
N TRP A 142 5.50 12.58 -10.47
CA TRP A 142 6.61 13.44 -10.06
C TRP A 142 7.39 12.82 -8.89
N SER A 143 6.73 12.35 -7.83
CA SER A 143 7.41 11.96 -6.60
C SER A 143 8.13 10.61 -6.68
N GLY A 144 7.72 9.72 -7.60
CA GLY A 144 8.42 8.46 -7.84
C GLY A 144 9.88 8.68 -8.28
N PRO A 145 10.13 9.38 -9.41
CA PRO A 145 11.49 9.74 -9.84
C PRO A 145 12.24 10.61 -8.84
N GLN A 146 11.53 11.55 -8.19
CA GLN A 146 12.15 12.40 -7.16
C GLN A 146 12.68 11.56 -6.00
N ARG A 147 11.98 10.48 -5.61
CA ARG A 147 12.45 9.59 -4.54
C ARG A 147 13.75 8.88 -4.89
N VAL A 148 13.96 8.51 -6.15
CA VAL A 148 15.25 7.97 -6.61
C VAL A 148 16.38 9.00 -6.45
N ARG A 149 16.13 10.27 -6.83
CA ARG A 149 17.10 11.36 -6.67
C ARG A 149 17.46 11.64 -5.22
N ASP A 150 16.46 11.62 -4.35
CA ASP A 150 16.64 11.88 -2.92
C ASP A 150 17.49 10.79 -2.23
N LEU A 151 17.35 9.53 -2.67
CA LEU A 151 17.96 8.38 -2.01
C LEU A 151 19.30 7.94 -2.62
N LEU A 152 19.47 8.15 -3.93
CA LEU A 152 20.58 7.65 -4.72
C LEU A 152 21.15 8.78 -5.62
N PRO A 153 21.51 9.95 -5.06
CA PRO A 153 21.84 11.14 -5.84
C PRO A 153 22.96 10.91 -6.87
N ASP A 154 23.96 10.11 -6.52
CA ASP A 154 25.14 9.88 -7.38
C ASP A 154 24.83 9.03 -8.62
N GLU A 155 23.79 8.22 -8.60
CA GLU A 155 23.41 7.29 -9.67
C GLU A 155 21.98 7.51 -10.21
N ALA A 156 21.26 8.48 -9.67
CA ALA A 156 19.85 8.69 -9.97
C ALA A 156 19.55 8.83 -11.47
N GLU A 157 20.28 9.70 -12.17
CA GLU A 157 20.01 9.97 -13.58
C GLU A 157 20.34 8.77 -14.48
N MET A 158 21.28 7.93 -14.08
CA MET A 158 21.54 6.67 -14.77
C MET A 158 20.40 5.67 -14.54
N LEU A 159 19.95 5.51 -13.30
CA LEU A 159 18.89 4.60 -12.92
C LEU A 159 17.53 5.00 -13.52
N LEU A 160 17.24 6.31 -13.59
CA LEU A 160 16.01 6.85 -14.15
C LEU A 160 15.87 6.69 -15.68
N ARG A 161 16.96 6.36 -16.38
CA ARG A 161 16.91 6.02 -17.82
C ARG A 161 16.44 4.59 -18.05
N GLN A 162 16.37 3.79 -17.01
CA GLN A 162 15.95 2.38 -17.03
C GLN A 162 14.59 2.21 -16.37
N ARG A 163 13.98 1.04 -16.57
CA ARG A 163 12.76 0.68 -15.85
C ARG A 163 13.03 0.63 -14.35
N PHE A 164 12.17 1.26 -13.57
CA PHE A 164 12.10 1.09 -12.13
C PHE A 164 10.66 1.12 -11.62
N ALA A 165 10.45 0.53 -10.47
CA ALA A 165 9.16 0.53 -9.78
C ALA A 165 9.35 0.83 -8.29
N ILE A 166 8.30 1.33 -7.64
CA ILE A 166 8.21 1.36 -6.18
C ILE A 166 7.21 0.28 -5.78
N VAL A 167 7.71 -0.68 -5.02
CA VAL A 167 6.95 -1.83 -4.55
C VAL A 167 6.92 -1.81 -3.03
N GLN A 168 5.74 -2.01 -2.48
CA GLN A 168 5.54 -2.07 -1.04
C GLN A 168 5.16 -3.47 -0.61
N VAL A 169 5.58 -3.83 0.59
CA VAL A 169 5.22 -5.08 1.24
C VAL A 169 4.55 -4.73 2.56
N TRP A 170 3.29 -5.12 2.69
CA TRP A 170 2.50 -4.95 3.89
C TRP A 170 2.24 -6.31 4.55
N GLN A 171 2.46 -6.41 5.87
CA GLN A 171 2.31 -7.65 6.62
C GLN A 171 1.75 -7.37 8.01
N PRO A 172 0.77 -8.15 8.50
CA PRO A 172 0.40 -8.13 9.91
C PRO A 172 1.58 -8.61 10.76
N ILE A 173 1.74 -8.00 11.93
CA ILE A 173 2.74 -8.42 12.91
C ILE A 173 2.05 -8.89 14.20
N ARG A 174 2.67 -9.79 14.96
CA ARG A 174 2.18 -10.34 16.23
C ARG A 174 0.89 -11.16 16.15
N ARG A 175 -0.11 -10.76 15.39
CA ARG A 175 -1.43 -11.42 15.29
C ARG A 175 -2.02 -11.22 13.89
N PRO A 176 -2.95 -12.09 13.47
CA PRO A 176 -3.71 -11.88 12.26
C PRO A 176 -4.43 -10.52 12.22
N ALA A 177 -4.60 -9.95 11.04
CA ALA A 177 -5.32 -8.69 10.85
C ALA A 177 -6.84 -8.97 10.77
N GLU A 178 -7.50 -9.01 11.93
CA GLU A 178 -8.95 -9.19 12.05
C GLU A 178 -9.69 -7.85 12.05
N THR A 179 -9.05 -6.77 12.50
CA THR A 179 -9.60 -5.42 12.53
C THR A 179 -8.82 -4.49 11.61
N ALA A 180 -9.46 -3.44 11.11
CA ALA A 180 -8.88 -2.43 10.23
C ALA A 180 -7.99 -3.03 9.13
N PRO A 181 -8.46 -4.05 8.36
CA PRO A 181 -7.68 -4.65 7.28
C PRO A 181 -7.36 -3.62 6.19
N LEU A 182 -6.47 -3.98 5.27
CA LEU A 182 -6.13 -3.15 4.12
C LEU A 182 -7.05 -3.47 2.95
N ALA A 183 -7.85 -2.48 2.52
CA ALA A 183 -8.50 -2.51 1.23
C ALA A 183 -7.51 -2.06 0.15
N ILE A 184 -7.50 -2.78 -0.98
CA ILE A 184 -6.63 -2.51 -2.12
C ILE A 184 -7.42 -2.52 -3.42
N ALA A 185 -7.21 -1.52 -4.27
CA ALA A 185 -7.92 -1.39 -5.53
C ALA A 185 -7.23 -2.16 -6.66
N ASP A 186 -8.01 -2.79 -7.52
CA ASP A 186 -7.53 -3.25 -8.82
C ASP A 186 -7.08 -2.03 -9.65
N ALA A 187 -5.81 -1.96 -9.98
CA ALA A 187 -5.21 -0.83 -10.71
C ALA A 187 -5.93 -0.51 -12.03
N ARG A 188 -6.51 -1.51 -12.68
CA ARG A 188 -7.28 -1.35 -13.93
C ARG A 188 -8.60 -0.59 -13.74
N SER A 189 -9.05 -0.43 -12.50
CA SER A 189 -10.27 0.30 -12.16
C SER A 189 -10.00 1.75 -11.75
N LEU A 190 -8.73 2.15 -11.69
CA LEU A 190 -8.31 3.51 -11.37
C LEU A 190 -8.11 4.30 -12.66
N ALA A 191 -9.01 5.22 -12.95
CA ALA A 191 -8.87 6.14 -14.07
C ALA A 191 -7.91 7.30 -13.71
N ALA A 192 -7.25 7.87 -14.70
CA ALA A 192 -6.26 8.93 -14.46
C ALA A 192 -6.88 10.17 -13.77
N GLU A 193 -8.11 10.50 -14.10
CA GLU A 193 -8.88 11.61 -13.49
C GLU A 193 -9.20 11.40 -12.00
N ASN A 194 -9.11 10.17 -11.51
CA ASN A 194 -9.31 9.90 -10.09
C ASN A 194 -8.05 10.14 -9.24
N LEU A 195 -6.90 10.31 -9.87
CA LEU A 195 -5.60 10.45 -9.22
C LEU A 195 -5.27 11.94 -9.00
N ILE A 196 -5.59 12.47 -7.82
CA ILE A 196 -5.37 13.89 -7.54
C ILE A 196 -4.05 14.08 -6.78
N PRO A 197 -3.05 14.77 -7.41
CA PRO A 197 -1.79 15.06 -6.75
C PRO A 197 -2.01 15.88 -5.47
N THR A 198 -1.58 15.33 -4.35
CA THR A 198 -1.70 15.93 -3.03
C THR A 198 -0.32 16.17 -2.47
N GLU A 199 -0.04 17.42 -2.10
CA GLU A 199 1.23 17.76 -1.47
C GLU A 199 1.34 17.11 -0.10
N ARG A 200 2.49 16.46 0.17
CA ARG A 200 2.79 15.88 1.48
C ARG A 200 3.96 16.60 2.12
N ARG A 201 3.66 17.38 3.15
CA ARG A 201 4.67 18.16 3.89
C ARG A 201 5.21 17.38 5.06
N TYR A 202 6.52 17.25 5.08
CA TYR A 202 7.31 16.75 6.20
C TYR A 202 8.07 17.93 6.82
N PRO A 203 8.62 17.80 8.05
CA PRO A 203 9.39 18.88 8.66
C PRO A 203 10.60 19.33 7.83
N ASP A 204 11.21 18.41 7.07
CA ASP A 204 12.47 18.57 6.34
C ASP A 204 12.34 18.53 4.81
N ARG A 205 11.16 18.16 4.30
CA ARG A 205 10.94 18.01 2.84
C ARG A 205 9.47 18.10 2.46
N VAL A 206 9.25 18.31 1.17
CA VAL A 206 7.93 18.21 0.53
C VAL A 206 7.94 17.01 -0.40
N GLY A 207 6.93 16.17 -0.29
CA GLY A 207 6.65 15.06 -1.20
C GLY A 207 5.29 15.24 -1.86
N GLU A 208 4.90 14.25 -2.66
CA GLU A 208 3.59 14.24 -3.30
C GLU A 208 3.07 12.80 -3.34
N ILE A 209 1.79 12.65 -3.04
CA ILE A 209 1.04 11.39 -3.10
C ILE A 209 -0.20 11.61 -3.96
N TYR A 210 -0.85 10.54 -4.41
CA TYR A 210 -2.21 10.65 -4.94
C TYR A 210 -3.23 10.41 -3.83
N HIS A 211 -4.15 11.36 -3.60
CA HIS A 211 -5.45 11.04 -3.04
C HIS A 211 -6.43 10.71 -4.17
N ILE A 212 -7.38 9.85 -3.87
CA ILE A 212 -8.27 9.29 -4.90
C ILE A 212 -9.66 9.87 -4.74
N THR A 213 -10.26 10.34 -5.84
CA THR A 213 -11.68 10.71 -5.90
C THR A 213 -12.54 9.47 -6.08
N TYR A 214 -13.80 9.53 -5.64
CA TYR A 214 -14.69 8.40 -5.78
C TYR A 214 -15.07 8.12 -7.24
N SER A 215 -15.07 6.82 -7.59
CA SER A 215 -15.68 6.32 -8.81
C SER A 215 -16.40 5.00 -8.52
N PRO A 216 -17.62 4.80 -9.03
CA PRO A 216 -18.35 3.52 -8.91
C PRO A 216 -17.67 2.39 -9.69
N GLN A 217 -16.68 2.69 -10.52
CA GLN A 217 -15.91 1.71 -11.29
C GLN A 217 -14.77 1.09 -10.47
N HIS A 218 -14.42 1.65 -9.32
CA HIS A 218 -13.37 1.10 -8.47
C HIS A 218 -13.72 -0.30 -8.00
N ARG A 219 -12.81 -1.26 -8.20
CA ARG A 219 -12.93 -2.64 -7.73
C ARG A 219 -11.98 -2.83 -6.56
N TRP A 220 -12.59 -3.00 -5.37
CA TRP A 220 -11.86 -3.16 -4.12
C TRP A 220 -11.78 -4.62 -3.72
N PHE A 221 -10.62 -4.98 -3.19
CA PHE A 221 -10.33 -6.28 -2.60
C PHE A 221 -9.74 -6.12 -1.20
N TYR A 222 -9.91 -7.14 -0.39
CA TYR A 222 -9.19 -7.32 0.86
C TYR A 222 -8.95 -8.80 1.09
N PHE A 223 -8.10 -9.13 2.04
CA PHE A 223 -7.82 -10.51 2.41
C PHE A 223 -8.23 -10.69 3.87
N PRO A 224 -9.46 -11.20 4.16
CA PRO A 224 -9.95 -11.35 5.52
C PRO A 224 -9.02 -12.21 6.36
N ASN A 225 -8.85 -11.82 7.63
CA ASN A 225 -8.03 -12.53 8.60
C ASN A 225 -6.61 -12.85 8.08
N MET A 226 -5.95 -11.85 7.49
CA MET A 226 -4.62 -12.00 6.92
C MET A 226 -3.62 -12.38 8.02
N GLN A 227 -2.94 -13.50 7.83
CA GLN A 227 -2.06 -14.11 8.83
C GLN A 227 -0.70 -13.39 8.90
N THR A 228 0.02 -13.57 10.01
CA THR A 228 1.39 -13.05 10.16
C THR A 228 2.41 -13.72 9.25
N THR A 229 2.04 -14.83 8.62
CA THR A 229 2.81 -15.56 7.61
C THR A 229 2.39 -15.19 6.18
N GLU A 230 1.59 -14.13 6.01
CA GLU A 230 1.14 -13.66 4.70
C GLU A 230 1.58 -12.22 4.48
N ALA A 231 2.06 -11.91 3.29
CA ALA A 231 2.43 -10.57 2.87
C ALA A 231 1.61 -10.12 1.66
N LEU A 232 1.07 -8.91 1.71
CA LEU A 232 0.46 -8.23 0.57
C LEU A 232 1.53 -7.36 -0.08
N VAL A 233 1.89 -7.71 -1.32
CA VAL A 233 2.88 -7.00 -2.12
C VAL A 233 2.17 -6.21 -3.20
N PHE A 234 2.44 -4.92 -3.32
CA PHE A 234 1.73 -4.06 -4.27
C PHE A 234 2.61 -2.93 -4.81
N LYS A 235 2.26 -2.50 -6.01
CA LYS A 235 2.99 -1.50 -6.77
C LYS A 235 2.37 -0.12 -6.55
N THR A 236 3.17 0.84 -6.12
CA THR A 236 2.74 2.23 -5.94
C THR A 236 3.36 3.20 -6.96
N TYR A 237 4.31 2.70 -7.76
CA TYR A 237 4.86 3.39 -8.91
C TYR A 237 5.45 2.40 -9.92
N GLU A 238 5.27 2.67 -11.21
CA GLU A 238 5.94 2.00 -12.31
C GLU A 238 6.34 3.04 -13.35
N SER A 239 7.60 3.04 -13.76
CA SER A 239 8.12 4.01 -14.74
C SER A 239 7.65 3.73 -16.17
N VAL A 240 7.40 2.47 -16.51
CA VAL A 240 6.99 2.07 -17.86
C VAL A 240 5.49 2.28 -18.06
N LYS A 241 5.11 2.79 -19.25
CA LYS A 241 3.73 3.11 -19.64
C LYS A 241 3.25 2.20 -20.77
N ASP A 242 3.36 0.89 -20.57
CA ASP A 242 3.04 -0.15 -21.56
C ASP A 242 1.71 -0.87 -21.29
N GLY A 243 0.88 -0.32 -20.41
CA GLY A 243 -0.41 -0.88 -20.02
C GLY A 243 -0.38 -1.71 -18.73
N ARG A 244 0.81 -1.93 -18.16
CA ARG A 244 0.91 -2.54 -16.83
C ARG A 244 0.43 -1.63 -15.72
N ALA A 245 0.04 -2.22 -14.59
CA ALA A 245 -0.34 -1.48 -13.38
C ALA A 245 0.80 -0.57 -12.91
N ARG A 246 0.47 0.70 -12.64
CA ARG A 246 1.43 1.72 -12.19
C ARG A 246 1.14 2.22 -10.79
N TRP A 247 -0.11 2.25 -10.42
CA TRP A 247 -0.63 2.75 -9.15
C TRP A 247 -1.58 1.73 -8.54
N THR A 248 -1.54 1.58 -7.23
CA THR A 248 -2.46 0.71 -6.52
C THR A 248 -2.99 1.44 -5.29
N ALA A 249 -4.18 2.03 -5.43
CA ALA A 249 -4.82 2.74 -4.33
C ALA A 249 -5.17 1.79 -3.18
N HIS A 250 -4.99 2.28 -1.95
CA HIS A 250 -5.24 1.48 -0.76
C HIS A 250 -5.69 2.34 0.42
N ALA A 251 -6.38 1.72 1.37
CA ALA A 251 -6.82 2.35 2.62
C ALA A 251 -7.13 1.29 3.69
N ALA A 252 -7.00 1.64 4.96
CA ALA A 252 -7.59 0.85 6.02
C ALA A 252 -9.10 1.12 6.10
N PHE A 253 -9.89 0.12 6.50
CA PHE A 253 -11.33 0.27 6.70
C PHE A 253 -11.80 -0.49 7.94
N ASP A 254 -13.00 -0.18 8.42
CA ASP A 254 -13.64 -0.93 9.49
C ASP A 254 -14.40 -2.11 8.87
N ASP A 255 -13.90 -3.32 9.10
CA ASP A 255 -14.54 -4.54 8.62
C ASP A 255 -15.78 -4.83 9.47
N PRO A 256 -17.00 -4.77 8.89
CA PRO A 256 -18.23 -5.06 9.64
C PRO A 256 -18.35 -6.53 10.08
N THR A 257 -17.51 -7.41 9.55
CA THR A 257 -17.49 -8.83 9.89
C THR A 257 -16.42 -9.18 10.94
N ALA A 258 -15.65 -8.17 11.41
CA ALA A 258 -14.66 -8.40 12.46
C ALA A 258 -15.31 -8.99 13.72
N PRO A 259 -14.72 -10.03 14.33
CA PRO A 259 -15.27 -10.63 15.54
C PRO A 259 -15.38 -9.58 16.68
N PRO A 260 -16.45 -9.60 17.48
CA PRO A 260 -16.55 -8.76 18.66
C PRO A 260 -15.35 -8.96 19.59
N GLY A 261 -14.66 -7.87 19.95
CA GLY A 261 -13.46 -7.94 20.81
C GLY A 261 -12.19 -8.41 20.11
N ALA A 262 -12.21 -8.53 18.79
CA ALA A 262 -11.00 -8.83 18.02
C ALA A 262 -9.88 -7.82 18.31
N PRO A 263 -8.62 -8.29 18.41
CA PRO A 263 -7.51 -7.42 18.78
C PRO A 263 -7.25 -6.35 17.71
N PRO A 264 -6.86 -5.15 18.13
CA PRO A 264 -6.46 -4.10 17.21
C PRO A 264 -5.30 -4.54 16.32
N ARG A 265 -5.38 -4.21 15.01
CA ARG A 265 -4.33 -4.52 14.04
C ARG A 265 -3.01 -3.88 14.40
N GLU A 266 -1.94 -4.67 14.30
CA GLU A 266 -0.55 -4.20 14.23
C GLU A 266 0.06 -4.68 12.90
N SER A 267 0.77 -3.81 12.18
CA SER A 267 1.32 -4.13 10.86
C SER A 267 2.61 -3.39 10.59
N ILE A 268 3.42 -3.96 9.69
CA ILE A 268 4.57 -3.32 9.07
C ILE A 268 4.30 -3.10 7.59
N GLU A 269 4.81 -2.00 7.05
CA GLU A 269 4.85 -1.70 5.64
C GLU A 269 6.27 -1.28 5.26
N VAL A 270 6.89 -2.01 4.36
CA VAL A 270 8.23 -1.72 3.82
C VAL A 270 8.09 -1.14 2.43
N ARG A 271 8.88 -0.10 2.12
CA ARG A 271 8.93 0.54 0.81
C ARG A 271 10.26 0.28 0.13
N THR A 272 10.19 -0.11 -1.15
CA THR A 272 11.36 -0.48 -1.93
C THR A 272 11.41 0.22 -3.28
N LEU A 273 12.63 0.52 -3.74
CA LEU A 273 12.92 0.84 -5.13
C LEU A 273 13.39 -0.44 -5.82
N ALA A 274 12.72 -0.86 -6.86
CA ALA A 274 13.06 -2.02 -7.67
C ALA A 274 13.56 -1.55 -9.04
N PHE A 275 14.83 -1.86 -9.38
CA PHE A 275 15.47 -1.53 -10.64
C PHE A 275 15.63 -2.76 -11.51
N PHE A 276 15.46 -2.59 -12.81
CA PHE A 276 15.50 -3.67 -13.78
C PHE A 276 16.66 -3.48 -14.75
N ASN A 277 17.26 -4.59 -15.19
CA ASN A 277 18.26 -4.50 -16.25
C ASN A 277 17.60 -3.99 -17.54
N PRO A 278 18.33 -3.26 -18.40
CA PRO A 278 17.86 -2.93 -19.72
C PRO A 278 17.37 -4.20 -20.41
N SER A 279 16.19 -4.15 -21.04
CA SER A 279 15.75 -5.23 -21.93
C SER A 279 16.78 -5.35 -23.05
N ALA A 280 17.30 -6.55 -23.27
CA ALA A 280 18.22 -6.85 -24.37
C ALA A 280 17.52 -6.64 -25.73
#